data_cfb5bf2806eb5c0af077332845ed286d
#
_entry.id   cfb5bf2806eb5c0af077332845ed286d
#
_cell.length_a   1.000
_cell.length_b   1.000
_cell.length_c   1.000
_cell.angle_alpha   90.00
_cell.angle_beta   90.00
_cell.angle_gamma   90.00
#
_symmetry.space_group_name_H-M   'P 1'
#
loop_
_entity.id
_entity.type
_entity.pdbx_description
1 polymer ?
#
loop_
_entity_poly.entity_id
_entity_poly.type
_entity_poly.pdbx_seq_one_letter_code
_entity_poly.pdbx_strand_id
1 'polypeptide(L)'
;VDNFDICFVTIGEDFQASLVVTSLLKQFGARMIVSKAKQDIQADLLRKIGADEIVCPEREISEKLAVRYNADNIFDFIPLTADYSIYELPIQAAWIGQTLSGLNVRRKYQINIIAVKHDNEINPNVGPDYRFREGDHIILIGRSNEVFKLAAKM
;
A
#
# COMPACT_ATOMS: atom_id res chain seq x y z
N VAL A 1 9.62 -20.41 24.76
CA VAL A 1 9.52 -19.29 23.82
C VAL A 1 10.47 -19.51 22.65
N ASP A 2 11.66 -20.06 22.90
CA ASP A 2 12.73 -20.38 21.93
C ASP A 2 12.34 -21.39 20.84
N ASN A 3 11.21 -22.11 20.99
CA ASN A 3 10.66 -23.01 19.98
C ASN A 3 9.77 -22.33 18.94
N PHE A 4 9.56 -21.01 19.06
CA PHE A 4 8.76 -20.24 18.12
C PHE A 4 9.67 -19.29 17.33
N ASP A 5 9.43 -19.21 16.01
CA ASP A 5 10.20 -18.30 15.15
C ASP A 5 9.75 -16.84 15.33
N ILE A 6 8.45 -16.62 15.55
CA ILE A 6 7.86 -15.29 15.71
C ILE A 6 6.85 -15.29 16.86
N CYS A 7 6.90 -14.26 17.68
CA CYS A 7 5.94 -13.98 18.74
C CYS A 7 5.19 -12.67 18.44
N PHE A 8 3.86 -12.71 18.40
CA PHE A 8 3.03 -11.55 18.20
C PHE A 8 2.42 -11.06 19.50
N VAL A 9 2.62 -9.79 19.84
CA VAL A 9 1.99 -9.09 20.97
C VAL A 9 0.91 -8.16 20.41
N THR A 10 -0.33 -8.63 20.41
CA THR A 10 -1.48 -7.93 19.81
C THR A 10 -2.39 -7.26 20.81
N ILE A 11 -1.92 -7.01 22.02
CA ILE A 11 -2.67 -6.35 23.09
C ILE A 11 -2.95 -4.91 22.67
N GLY A 12 -4.24 -4.58 22.50
CA GLY A 12 -4.64 -3.28 21.96
C GLY A 12 -5.04 -2.24 23.00
N GLU A 13 -5.65 -2.66 24.10
CA GLU A 13 -6.23 -1.74 25.08
C GLU A 13 -5.32 -1.49 26.29
N ASP A 14 -4.58 -2.49 26.72
CA ASP A 14 -3.65 -2.40 27.85
C ASP A 14 -2.20 -2.28 27.37
N PHE A 15 -1.74 -1.04 27.23
CA PHE A 15 -0.37 -0.77 26.79
C PHE A 15 0.67 -1.23 27.83
N GLN A 16 0.35 -1.16 29.13
CA GLN A 16 1.25 -1.63 30.18
C GLN A 16 1.45 -3.14 30.09
N ALA A 17 0.38 -3.91 29.88
CA ALA A 17 0.49 -5.34 29.63
C ALA A 17 1.30 -5.64 28.35
N SER A 18 1.11 -4.86 27.28
CA SER A 18 1.89 -4.99 26.05
C SER A 18 3.40 -4.81 26.29
N LEU A 19 3.80 -3.78 27.06
CA LEU A 19 5.19 -3.55 27.46
C LEU A 19 5.76 -4.73 28.25
N VAL A 20 5.04 -5.20 29.28
CA VAL A 20 5.49 -6.30 30.12
C VAL A 20 5.68 -7.58 29.31
N VAL A 21 4.69 -7.94 28.49
CA VAL A 21 4.76 -9.16 27.65
C VAL A 21 5.91 -9.07 26.66
N THR A 22 6.09 -7.93 25.97
CA THR A 22 7.20 -7.72 25.03
C THR A 22 8.55 -7.87 25.75
N SER A 23 8.70 -7.26 26.94
CA SER A 23 9.93 -7.38 27.73
C SER A 23 10.20 -8.82 28.16
N LEU A 24 9.19 -9.54 28.63
CA LEU A 24 9.33 -10.95 29.01
C LEU A 24 9.71 -11.85 27.84
N LEU A 25 9.09 -11.66 26.68
CA LEU A 25 9.45 -12.41 25.48
C LEU A 25 10.91 -12.19 25.10
N LYS A 26 11.42 -10.95 25.20
CA LYS A 26 12.83 -10.64 24.96
C LYS A 26 13.75 -11.32 25.96
N GLN A 27 13.39 -11.29 27.25
CA GLN A 27 14.17 -11.96 28.31
C GLN A 27 14.20 -13.49 28.14
N PHE A 28 13.12 -14.08 27.65
CA PHE A 28 13.04 -15.52 27.38
C PHE A 28 13.64 -15.93 26.03
N GLY A 29 14.30 -15.04 25.32
CA GLY A 29 15.04 -15.35 24.11
C GLY A 29 14.16 -15.58 22.87
N ALA A 30 12.99 -14.95 22.79
CA ALA A 30 12.19 -14.97 21.57
C ALA A 30 13.01 -14.46 20.37
N ARG A 31 12.97 -15.19 19.23
CA ARG A 31 13.78 -14.89 18.05
C ARG A 31 13.32 -13.61 17.34
N MET A 32 12.02 -13.43 17.22
CA MET A 32 11.41 -12.27 16.62
C MET A 32 10.15 -11.89 17.38
N ILE A 33 10.03 -10.63 17.76
CA ILE A 33 8.89 -10.08 18.50
C ILE A 33 8.25 -8.98 17.66
N VAL A 34 7.02 -9.22 17.23
CA VAL A 34 6.18 -8.24 16.51
C VAL A 34 5.15 -7.69 17.49
N SER A 35 5.18 -6.40 17.78
CA SER A 35 4.27 -5.79 18.74
C SER A 35 3.36 -4.76 18.09
N LYS A 36 2.07 -4.77 18.50
CA LYS A 36 1.09 -3.79 18.07
C LYS A 36 1.25 -2.49 18.84
N ALA A 37 1.24 -1.35 18.14
CA ALA A 37 1.14 -0.02 18.73
C ALA A 37 -0.02 0.76 18.09
N LYS A 38 -0.63 1.68 18.87
CA LYS A 38 -1.65 2.62 18.39
C LYS A 38 -1.09 4.02 18.14
N GLN A 39 0.01 4.37 18.79
CA GLN A 39 0.64 5.69 18.76
C GLN A 39 2.15 5.58 18.60
N ASP A 40 2.78 6.61 18.03
CA ASP A 40 4.23 6.63 17.81
C ASP A 40 5.04 6.50 19.09
N ILE A 41 4.60 7.15 20.16
CA ILE A 41 5.27 7.02 21.47
C ILE A 41 5.24 5.58 21.99
N GLN A 42 4.15 4.85 21.78
CA GLN A 42 4.05 3.42 22.13
C GLN A 42 5.00 2.59 21.28
N ALA A 43 5.06 2.86 19.97
CA ALA A 43 5.96 2.20 19.05
C ALA A 43 7.43 2.35 19.47
N ASP A 44 7.83 3.57 19.84
CA ASP A 44 9.19 3.86 20.30
C ASP A 44 9.54 3.16 21.62
N LEU A 45 8.61 3.10 22.55
CA LEU A 45 8.80 2.39 23.81
C LEU A 45 8.91 0.88 23.58
N LEU A 46 8.05 0.29 22.76
CA LEU A 46 8.08 -1.14 22.45
C LEU A 46 9.40 -1.54 21.76
N ARG A 47 9.92 -0.73 20.82
CA ARG A 47 11.25 -0.97 20.24
C ARG A 47 12.36 -0.95 21.27
N LYS A 48 12.35 0.03 22.18
CA LYS A 48 13.37 0.16 23.24
C LYS A 48 13.40 -1.02 24.20
N ILE A 49 12.26 -1.66 24.45
CA ILE A 49 12.20 -2.81 25.36
C ILE A 49 12.38 -4.15 24.65
N GLY A 50 12.54 -4.16 23.32
CA GLY A 50 12.98 -5.35 22.59
C GLY A 50 12.01 -5.89 21.55
N ALA A 51 11.00 -5.14 21.14
CA ALA A 51 10.25 -5.48 19.92
C ALA A 51 11.14 -5.29 18.68
N ASP A 52 11.20 -6.32 17.85
CA ASP A 52 11.98 -6.29 16.61
C ASP A 52 11.20 -5.59 15.49
N GLU A 53 9.87 -5.72 15.48
CA GLU A 53 8.97 -5.06 14.54
C GLU A 53 7.75 -4.47 15.26
N ILE A 54 7.27 -3.34 14.75
CA ILE A 54 6.04 -2.70 15.24
C ILE A 54 5.04 -2.60 14.10
N VAL A 55 3.82 -3.01 14.37
CA VAL A 55 2.67 -2.86 13.47
C VAL A 55 1.68 -1.87 14.05
N CYS A 56 1.18 -0.97 13.22
CA CYS A 56 0.17 0.04 13.56
C CYS A 56 -1.02 -0.10 12.61
N PRO A 57 -1.86 -1.15 12.74
CA PRO A 57 -2.88 -1.48 11.75
C PRO A 57 -3.88 -0.34 11.52
N GLU A 58 -4.25 0.36 12.59
CA GLU A 58 -5.21 1.46 12.51
C GLU A 58 -4.67 2.63 11.69
N ARG A 59 -3.38 2.94 11.79
CA ARG A 59 -2.73 3.98 10.98
C ARG A 59 -2.62 3.55 9.53
N GLU A 60 -2.14 2.35 9.27
CA GLU A 60 -1.97 1.81 7.91
C GLU A 60 -3.30 1.78 7.14
N ILE A 61 -4.39 1.35 7.82
CA ILE A 61 -5.73 1.37 7.23
C ILE A 61 -6.20 2.80 7.01
N SER A 62 -6.00 3.69 7.98
CA SER A 62 -6.42 5.10 7.86
C SER A 62 -5.71 5.82 6.73
N GLU A 63 -4.41 5.59 6.54
CA GLU A 63 -3.64 6.14 5.43
C GLU A 63 -4.18 5.63 4.07
N LYS A 64 -4.48 4.32 3.97
CA LYS A 64 -5.10 3.75 2.77
C LYS A 64 -6.47 4.39 2.48
N LEU A 65 -7.31 4.49 3.49
CA LEU A 65 -8.63 5.11 3.34
C LEU A 65 -8.50 6.60 2.96
N ALA A 66 -7.58 7.34 3.60
CA ALA A 66 -7.35 8.74 3.28
C ALA A 66 -6.96 8.95 1.81
N VAL A 67 -6.04 8.13 1.28
CA VAL A 67 -5.67 8.19 -0.15
C VAL A 67 -6.86 7.85 -1.03
N ARG A 68 -7.58 6.77 -0.72
CA ARG A 68 -8.73 6.32 -1.51
C ARG A 68 -9.86 7.34 -1.57
N TYR A 69 -10.17 8.02 -0.46
CA TYR A 69 -11.26 8.99 -0.39
C TYR A 69 -10.84 10.44 -0.70
N ASN A 70 -9.55 10.74 -0.74
CA ASN A 70 -9.07 12.07 -1.10
C ASN A 70 -8.92 12.27 -2.62
N ALA A 71 -8.91 11.17 -3.37
CA ALA A 71 -8.90 11.21 -4.84
C ALA A 71 -10.04 10.32 -5.34
N ASP A 72 -11.08 10.95 -5.89
CA ASP A 72 -12.34 10.29 -6.31
C ASP A 72 -12.15 9.10 -7.27
N ASN A 73 -10.97 8.99 -7.90
CA ASN A 73 -10.65 8.01 -8.93
C ASN A 73 -9.50 7.06 -8.56
N ILE A 74 -9.07 6.99 -7.30
CA ILE A 74 -8.08 5.98 -6.84
C ILE A 74 -8.84 4.86 -6.14
N PHE A 75 -8.87 3.67 -6.78
CA PHE A 75 -9.58 2.50 -6.25
C PHE A 75 -8.75 1.76 -5.20
N ASP A 76 -7.45 1.62 -5.43
CA ASP A 76 -6.51 1.00 -4.48
C ASP A 76 -5.08 1.47 -4.76
N PHE A 77 -4.20 1.31 -3.74
CA PHE A 77 -2.78 1.57 -3.90
C PHE A 77 -1.93 0.73 -2.96
N ILE A 78 -0.70 0.46 -3.41
CA ILE A 78 0.32 -0.26 -2.65
C ILE A 78 1.56 0.64 -2.58
N PRO A 79 1.92 1.17 -1.40
CA PRO A 79 3.13 1.95 -1.25
C PRO A 79 4.37 1.07 -1.45
N LEU A 80 5.34 1.55 -2.23
CA LEU A 80 6.62 0.88 -2.46
C LEU A 80 7.76 1.62 -1.76
N THR A 81 7.73 2.94 -1.84
CA THR A 81 8.68 3.85 -1.17
C THR A 81 7.91 5.10 -0.70
N ALA A 82 8.60 6.06 -0.09
CA ALA A 82 8.00 7.34 0.29
C ALA A 82 7.36 8.09 -0.91
N ASP A 83 7.91 7.92 -2.11
CA ASP A 83 7.50 8.68 -3.29
C ASP A 83 6.73 7.84 -4.33
N TYR A 84 6.97 6.53 -4.39
CA TYR A 84 6.45 5.65 -5.43
C TYR A 84 5.48 4.63 -4.86
N SER A 85 4.36 4.45 -5.57
CA SER A 85 3.37 3.42 -5.26
C SER A 85 2.81 2.79 -6.54
N ILE A 86 2.20 1.63 -6.38
CA ILE A 86 1.33 1.05 -7.40
C ILE A 86 -0.08 1.54 -7.12
N TYR A 87 -0.81 1.92 -8.17
CA TYR A 87 -2.16 2.44 -8.08
C TYR A 87 -3.10 1.72 -9.04
N GLU A 88 -4.36 1.57 -8.66
CA GLU A 88 -5.46 1.21 -9.55
C GLU A 88 -6.33 2.45 -9.82
N LEU A 89 -6.44 2.83 -11.09
CA LEU A 89 -7.24 3.96 -11.57
C LEU A 89 -8.17 3.52 -12.72
N PRO A 90 -9.36 4.11 -12.87
CA PRO A 90 -10.13 3.96 -14.10
C PRO A 90 -9.39 4.64 -15.24
N ILE A 91 -9.74 4.34 -16.47
CA ILE A 91 -9.21 5.09 -17.61
C ILE A 91 -9.98 6.40 -17.83
N GLN A 92 -9.32 7.37 -18.43
CA GLN A 92 -10.01 8.57 -18.92
C GLN A 92 -10.93 8.22 -20.09
N ALA A 93 -12.09 8.83 -20.19
CA ALA A 93 -13.00 8.65 -21.34
C ALA A 93 -12.29 8.92 -22.69
N ALA A 94 -11.38 9.88 -22.72
CA ALA A 94 -10.57 10.20 -23.89
C ALA A 94 -9.59 9.08 -24.31
N TRP A 95 -9.37 8.05 -23.49
CA TRP A 95 -8.49 6.93 -23.81
C TRP A 95 -9.23 5.78 -24.49
N ILE A 96 -10.56 5.75 -24.41
CA ILE A 96 -11.38 4.69 -25.01
C ILE A 96 -11.09 4.62 -26.51
N GLY A 97 -10.78 3.41 -27.00
CA GLY A 97 -10.43 3.13 -28.40
C GLY A 97 -9.00 3.51 -28.79
N GLN A 98 -8.24 4.20 -27.96
CA GLN A 98 -6.83 4.49 -28.19
C GLN A 98 -5.94 3.31 -27.81
N THR A 99 -4.78 3.20 -28.46
CA THR A 99 -3.78 2.20 -28.09
C THR A 99 -2.87 2.68 -26.97
N LEU A 100 -2.33 1.73 -26.20
CA LEU A 100 -1.35 2.05 -25.15
C LEU A 100 -0.14 2.82 -25.71
N SER A 101 0.36 2.43 -26.87
CA SER A 101 1.45 3.13 -27.57
C SER A 101 1.06 4.54 -28.01
N GLY A 102 -0.16 4.70 -28.54
CA GLY A 102 -0.68 5.99 -29.00
C GLY A 102 -0.82 7.03 -27.89
N LEU A 103 -1.21 6.59 -26.69
CA LEU A 103 -1.33 7.45 -25.52
C LEU A 103 0.00 7.99 -25.00
N ASN A 104 1.10 7.29 -25.24
CA ASN A 104 2.47 7.66 -24.82
C ASN A 104 2.55 8.05 -23.33
N VAL A 105 1.88 7.28 -22.47
CA VAL A 105 1.65 7.60 -21.05
C VAL A 105 2.94 7.81 -20.26
N ARG A 106 4.02 7.07 -20.61
CA ARG A 106 5.33 7.21 -19.95
C ARG A 106 5.91 8.61 -20.10
N ARG A 107 5.84 9.17 -21.33
CA ARG A 107 6.38 10.53 -21.61
C ARG A 107 5.46 11.63 -21.09
N LYS A 108 4.14 11.40 -21.21
CA LYS A 108 3.13 12.43 -20.92
C LYS A 108 2.84 12.57 -19.44
N TYR A 109 2.84 11.45 -18.69
CA TYR A 109 2.43 11.41 -17.28
C TYR A 109 3.51 10.86 -16.34
N GLN A 110 4.66 10.43 -16.87
CA GLN A 110 5.77 9.83 -16.12
C GLN A 110 5.34 8.63 -15.24
N ILE A 111 4.39 7.86 -15.75
CA ILE A 111 3.88 6.63 -15.14
C ILE A 111 4.18 5.42 -16.03
N ASN A 112 4.17 4.25 -15.45
CA ASN A 112 4.26 2.99 -16.19
C ASN A 112 3.03 2.12 -15.89
N ILE A 113 2.24 1.80 -16.93
CA ILE A 113 1.13 0.86 -16.82
C ILE A 113 1.74 -0.55 -16.81
N ILE A 114 1.43 -1.33 -15.79
CA ILE A 114 1.92 -2.68 -15.56
C ILE A 114 0.86 -3.75 -15.85
N ALA A 115 -0.43 -3.39 -15.77
CA ALA A 115 -1.54 -4.26 -16.11
C ALA A 115 -2.78 -3.44 -16.46
N VAL A 116 -3.75 -4.08 -17.12
CA VAL A 116 -5.11 -3.57 -17.27
C VAL A 116 -6.07 -4.55 -16.63
N LYS A 117 -7.02 -4.04 -15.85
CA LYS A 117 -8.11 -4.79 -15.26
C LYS A 117 -9.40 -4.43 -15.98
N HIS A 118 -10.14 -5.44 -16.42
CA HIS A 118 -11.47 -5.30 -17.00
C HIS A 118 -12.43 -6.23 -16.25
N ASP A 119 -13.55 -5.72 -15.83
CA ASP A 119 -14.46 -6.39 -14.89
C ASP A 119 -13.72 -6.84 -13.63
N ASN A 120 -13.38 -8.08 -13.47
CA ASN A 120 -12.58 -8.57 -12.34
C ASN A 120 -11.33 -9.35 -12.79
N GLU A 121 -11.01 -9.29 -14.10
CA GLU A 121 -9.89 -9.99 -14.69
C GLU A 121 -8.70 -9.04 -14.91
N ILE A 122 -7.52 -9.44 -14.48
CA ILE A 122 -6.28 -8.68 -14.65
C ILE A 122 -5.49 -9.26 -15.81
N ASN A 123 -5.19 -8.43 -16.81
CA ASN A 123 -4.26 -8.73 -17.87
C ASN A 123 -2.89 -8.07 -17.58
N PRO A 124 -1.87 -8.83 -17.14
CA PRO A 124 -0.53 -8.28 -16.86
C PRO A 124 0.34 -8.15 -18.14
N ASN A 125 -0.09 -8.75 -19.26
CA ASN A 125 0.66 -8.77 -20.50
C ASN A 125 0.07 -7.77 -21.52
N VAL A 126 0.00 -6.49 -21.11
CA VAL A 126 -0.57 -5.45 -21.97
C VAL A 126 0.46 -5.00 -23.00
N GLY A 127 0.24 -5.38 -24.25
CA GLY A 127 1.09 -4.97 -25.38
C GLY A 127 0.84 -3.54 -25.85
N PRO A 128 1.74 -2.97 -26.67
CA PRO A 128 1.63 -1.60 -27.18
C PRO A 128 0.35 -1.33 -27.98
N ASP A 129 -0.20 -2.38 -28.62
CA ASP A 129 -1.40 -2.31 -29.46
C ASP A 129 -2.70 -2.53 -28.68
N TYR A 130 -2.62 -2.73 -27.36
CA TYR A 130 -3.82 -2.86 -26.53
C TYR A 130 -4.69 -1.62 -26.68
N ARG A 131 -5.97 -1.81 -27.02
CA ARG A 131 -6.97 -0.75 -27.16
C ARG A 131 -7.81 -0.69 -25.91
N PHE A 132 -7.81 0.47 -25.25
CA PHE A 132 -8.61 0.69 -24.06
C PHE A 132 -10.10 0.66 -24.36
N ARG A 133 -10.87 0.06 -23.44
CA ARG A 133 -12.33 -0.11 -23.51
C ARG A 133 -12.97 0.59 -22.34
N GLU A 134 -14.24 0.91 -22.49
CA GLU A 134 -15.04 1.38 -21.34
C GLU A 134 -15.04 0.36 -20.22
N GLY A 135 -14.89 0.80 -18.97
CA GLY A 135 -14.77 -0.07 -17.81
C GLY A 135 -13.37 -0.62 -17.53
N ASP A 136 -12.37 -0.32 -18.39
CA ASP A 136 -10.99 -0.65 -18.09
C ASP A 136 -10.46 0.16 -16.91
N HIS A 137 -9.73 -0.51 -16.02
CA HIS A 137 -8.88 0.09 -15.01
C HIS A 137 -7.43 -0.18 -15.33
N ILE A 138 -6.58 0.79 -15.12
CA ILE A 138 -5.13 0.64 -15.26
C ILE A 138 -4.49 0.40 -13.90
N ILE A 139 -3.61 -0.59 -13.83
CA ILE A 139 -2.70 -0.79 -12.72
C ILE A 139 -1.36 -0.20 -13.17
N LEU A 140 -0.89 0.78 -12.44
CA LEU A 140 0.29 1.55 -12.82
C LEU A 140 1.23 1.75 -11.64
N ILE A 141 2.50 1.98 -11.95
CA ILE A 141 3.50 2.47 -11.01
C ILE A 141 3.89 3.90 -11.36
N GLY A 142 3.96 4.77 -10.37
CA GLY A 142 4.34 6.16 -10.56
C GLY A 142 4.61 6.89 -9.26
N ARG A 143 5.09 8.13 -9.38
CA ARG A 143 5.22 9.03 -8.23
C ARG A 143 3.83 9.51 -7.82
N SER A 144 3.58 9.56 -6.51
CA SER A 144 2.28 9.93 -5.95
C SER A 144 1.75 11.25 -6.51
N ASN A 145 2.59 12.29 -6.59
CA ASN A 145 2.19 13.61 -7.11
C ASN A 145 1.77 13.57 -8.60
N GLU A 146 2.41 12.76 -9.44
CA GLU A 146 2.05 12.65 -10.86
C GLU A 146 0.77 11.82 -11.04
N VAL A 147 0.61 10.78 -10.22
CA VAL A 147 -0.60 9.95 -10.24
C VAL A 147 -1.82 10.73 -9.77
N PHE A 148 -1.70 11.55 -8.71
CA PHE A 148 -2.79 12.42 -8.25
C PHE A 148 -3.20 13.46 -9.32
N LYS A 149 -2.23 14.05 -10.05
CA LYS A 149 -2.52 14.93 -11.18
C LYS A 149 -3.24 14.22 -12.34
N LEU A 150 -2.95 12.93 -12.54
CA LEU A 150 -3.64 12.11 -13.54
C LEU A 150 -5.06 11.79 -13.08
N ALA A 151 -5.23 11.30 -11.84
CA ALA A 151 -6.51 10.96 -11.24
C ALA A 151 -7.50 12.15 -11.23
N ALA A 152 -7.01 13.35 -10.98
CA ALA A 152 -7.83 14.58 -11.02
C ALA A 152 -8.38 14.95 -12.41
N LYS A 153 -7.93 14.24 -13.47
CA LYS A 153 -8.40 14.45 -14.86
C LYS A 153 -9.31 13.32 -15.36
N MET A 154 -9.57 12.33 -14.52
CA MET A 154 -10.45 11.19 -14.75
C MET A 154 -11.85 11.50 -14.21
#